data_c4c172d6cecff9a9f8ad50b828fa2aed
#
_entry.id   c4c172d6cecff9a9f8ad50b828fa2aed
#
_cell.length_a   1.000
_cell.length_b   1.000
_cell.length_c   1.000
_cell.angle_alpha   90.00
_cell.angle_beta   90.00
_cell.angle_gamma   90.00
#
_symmetry.space_group_name_H-M   'P 1'
#
loop_
_entity.id
_entity.type
_entity.pdbx_description
1 polymer ?
#
loop_
_entity_poly.entity_id
_entity_poly.type
_entity_poly.pdbx_seq_one_letter_code
_entity_poly.pdbx_strand_id
1 'polypeptide(L)'
;MSDIEKVVMRTRTIEKLLRTQYHAEGKGLHQLITSCEERLPRDVVAKLRFIATVRNKVVHEEDYKLDDRKGFLAACDACEKELTPRSSR
;
A
#
# COMPACT_ATOMS: atom_id res chain seq x y z
N MET A 1 12.19 11.67 -10.70
CA MET A 1 10.96 10.90 -10.59
C MET A 1 9.94 11.72 -9.81
N SER A 2 8.73 11.81 -10.32
CA SER A 2 7.70 12.59 -9.67
C SER A 2 7.11 11.85 -8.47
N ASP A 3 6.46 12.58 -7.57
CA ASP A 3 5.80 11.98 -6.43
C ASP A 3 4.70 11.01 -6.88
N ILE A 4 3.98 11.37 -7.96
CA ILE A 4 2.93 10.52 -8.50
C ILE A 4 3.49 9.16 -8.91
N GLU A 5 4.61 9.17 -9.62
CA GLU A 5 5.24 7.92 -10.06
C GLU A 5 5.68 7.07 -8.87
N LYS A 6 6.30 7.70 -7.87
CA LYS A 6 6.73 6.97 -6.67
C LYS A 6 5.55 6.33 -5.94
N VAL A 7 4.48 7.09 -5.77
CA VAL A 7 3.29 6.60 -5.08
C VAL A 7 2.69 5.42 -5.84
N VAL A 8 2.55 5.56 -7.15
CA VAL A 8 1.96 4.51 -7.97
C VAL A 8 2.82 3.24 -7.95
N MET A 9 4.14 3.40 -8.08
CA MET A 9 5.05 2.25 -8.06
C MET A 9 5.02 1.50 -6.74
N ARG A 10 5.08 2.25 -5.61
CA ARG A 10 5.06 1.61 -4.30
C ARG A 10 3.71 0.92 -4.06
N THR A 11 2.62 1.56 -4.50
CA THR A 11 1.29 0.98 -4.38
C THR A 11 1.17 -0.32 -5.16
N ARG A 12 1.71 -0.35 -6.38
CA ARG A 12 1.68 -1.57 -7.20
C ARG A 12 2.44 -2.72 -6.55
N THR A 13 3.58 -2.43 -5.94
CA THR A 13 4.35 -3.45 -5.23
C THR A 13 3.53 -4.04 -4.10
N ILE A 14 2.85 -3.19 -3.33
CA ILE A 14 2.02 -3.64 -2.24
C ILE A 14 0.83 -4.45 -2.74
N GLU A 15 0.17 -3.99 -3.81
CA GLU A 15 -0.93 -4.74 -4.41
C GLU A 15 -0.49 -6.14 -4.84
N LYS A 16 0.68 -6.22 -5.45
CA LYS A 16 1.21 -7.51 -5.88
C LYS A 16 1.46 -8.44 -4.69
N LEU A 17 2.02 -7.90 -3.62
CA LEU A 17 2.25 -8.70 -2.40
C LEU A 17 0.93 -9.21 -1.81
N LEU A 18 -0.09 -8.36 -1.77
CA LEU A 18 -1.39 -8.78 -1.26
C LEU A 18 -1.98 -9.90 -2.12
N ARG A 19 -1.88 -9.77 -3.45
CA ARG A 19 -2.41 -10.79 -4.35
C ARG A 19 -1.64 -12.09 -4.26
N THR A 20 -0.31 -12.03 -4.21
CA THR A 20 0.51 -13.24 -4.24
C THR A 20 0.65 -13.92 -2.89
N GLN A 21 0.72 -13.15 -1.81
CA GLN A 21 0.95 -13.73 -0.48
C GLN A 21 -0.34 -13.95 0.31
N TYR A 22 -1.39 -13.19 0.04
CA TYR A 22 -2.63 -13.25 0.79
C TYR A 22 -3.84 -13.60 -0.07
N HIS A 23 -3.60 -13.87 -1.36
CA HIS A 23 -4.66 -14.21 -2.32
C HIS A 23 -5.77 -13.15 -2.33
N ALA A 24 -5.39 -11.88 -2.12
CA ALA A 24 -6.34 -10.79 -2.10
C ALA A 24 -6.99 -10.60 -3.47
N GLU A 25 -8.25 -10.21 -3.46
CA GLU A 25 -9.03 -9.98 -4.68
C GLU A 25 -9.63 -8.59 -4.66
N GLY A 26 -9.62 -7.94 -5.80
CA GLY A 26 -10.19 -6.61 -5.94
C GLY A 26 -9.53 -5.84 -7.08
N LYS A 27 -10.16 -4.74 -7.45
CA LYS A 27 -9.68 -3.90 -8.55
C LYS A 27 -8.75 -2.80 -8.09
N GLY A 28 -8.76 -2.47 -6.81
CA GLY A 28 -7.90 -1.44 -6.27
C GLY A 28 -7.42 -1.81 -4.89
N LEU A 29 -6.53 -0.99 -4.35
CA LEU A 29 -5.88 -1.31 -3.08
C LEU A 29 -6.88 -1.47 -1.94
N HIS A 30 -7.88 -0.57 -1.84
CA HIS A 30 -8.89 -0.69 -0.78
C HIS A 30 -9.63 -2.03 -0.83
N GLN A 31 -10.00 -2.46 -2.04
CA GLN A 31 -10.70 -3.74 -2.19
C GLN A 31 -9.80 -4.91 -1.84
N LEU A 32 -8.54 -4.85 -2.25
CA LEU A 32 -7.58 -5.89 -1.91
C LEU A 32 -7.41 -5.99 -0.40
N ILE A 33 -7.29 -4.86 0.29
CA ILE A 33 -7.17 -4.84 1.74
C ILE A 33 -8.40 -5.47 2.38
N THR A 34 -9.59 -5.05 1.96
CA THR A 34 -10.84 -5.55 2.51
C THR A 34 -10.94 -7.07 2.37
N SER A 35 -10.48 -7.61 1.23
CA SER A 35 -10.59 -9.05 0.98
C SER A 35 -9.73 -9.89 1.91
N CYS A 36 -8.69 -9.31 2.50
CA CYS A 36 -7.77 -10.08 3.36
C CYS A 36 -7.52 -9.43 4.72
N GLU A 37 -8.27 -8.39 5.08
CA GLU A 37 -7.98 -7.63 6.30
C GLU A 37 -8.05 -8.47 7.57
N GLU A 38 -8.88 -9.48 7.59
CA GLU A 38 -9.00 -10.35 8.77
C GLU A 38 -7.72 -11.13 9.06
N ARG A 39 -6.89 -11.32 8.04
CA ARG A 39 -5.63 -12.05 8.17
C ARG A 39 -4.43 -11.16 8.41
N LEU A 40 -4.66 -9.86 8.52
CA LEU A 40 -3.60 -8.89 8.71
C LEU A 40 -3.67 -8.24 10.10
N PRO A 41 -2.52 -7.89 10.70
CA PRO A 41 -2.53 -7.11 11.93
C PRO A 41 -3.23 -5.77 11.71
N ARG A 42 -3.89 -5.27 12.75
CA ARG A 42 -4.64 -4.01 12.67
C ARG A 42 -3.77 -2.83 12.29
N ASP A 43 -2.56 -2.76 12.82
CA ASP A 43 -1.66 -1.66 12.51
C ASP A 43 -1.24 -1.68 11.05
N VAL A 44 -1.07 -2.88 10.48
CA VAL A 44 -0.74 -3.03 9.06
C VAL A 44 -1.93 -2.57 8.21
N VAL A 45 -3.15 -2.98 8.60
CA VAL A 45 -4.35 -2.55 7.88
C VAL A 45 -4.46 -1.02 7.89
N ALA A 46 -4.22 -0.39 9.04
CA ALA A 46 -4.29 1.07 9.13
C ALA A 46 -3.27 1.73 8.20
N LYS A 47 -2.05 1.21 8.15
CA LYS A 47 -1.03 1.74 7.25
C LYS A 47 -1.41 1.54 5.78
N LEU A 48 -1.96 0.37 5.46
CA LEU A 48 -2.40 0.08 4.10
C LEU A 48 -3.53 1.03 3.66
N ARG A 49 -4.47 1.31 4.57
CA ARG A 49 -5.57 2.25 4.28
C ARG A 49 -5.03 3.66 4.05
N PHE A 50 -4.04 4.08 4.83
CA PHE A 50 -3.39 5.36 4.64
C PHE A 50 -2.73 5.42 3.25
N ILE A 51 -2.00 4.38 2.88
CA ILE A 51 -1.34 4.30 1.57
C ILE A 51 -2.38 4.37 0.45
N ALA A 52 -3.48 3.65 0.58
CA ALA A 52 -4.53 3.64 -0.43
C ALA A 52 -5.18 5.02 -0.57
N THR A 53 -5.39 5.70 0.55
CA THR A 53 -5.96 7.05 0.54
C THR A 53 -5.05 8.04 -0.18
N VAL A 54 -3.75 7.98 0.13
CA VAL A 54 -2.76 8.85 -0.53
C VAL A 54 -2.72 8.56 -2.03
N ARG A 55 -2.71 7.30 -2.40
CA ARG A 55 -2.70 6.90 -3.81
C ARG A 55 -3.89 7.48 -4.55
N ASN A 56 -5.08 7.38 -3.96
CA ASN A 56 -6.29 7.90 -4.60
C ASN A 56 -6.23 9.42 -4.76
N LYS A 57 -5.74 10.13 -3.75
CA LYS A 57 -5.62 11.58 -3.84
C LYS A 57 -4.60 12.00 -4.91
N VAL A 58 -3.46 11.34 -4.95
CA VAL A 58 -2.41 11.66 -5.92
C VAL A 58 -2.88 11.43 -7.34
N VAL A 59 -3.68 10.40 -7.57
CA VAL A 59 -4.16 10.05 -8.91
C VAL A 59 -5.33 10.92 -9.35
N HIS A 60 -6.23 11.27 -8.41
CA HIS A 60 -7.47 11.96 -8.75
C HIS A 60 -7.47 13.46 -8.52
N GLU A 61 -6.55 13.99 -7.73
CA GLU A 61 -6.47 15.42 -7.45
C GLU A 61 -5.24 16.01 -8.13
N GLU A 62 -5.48 16.83 -9.15
CA GLU A 62 -4.40 17.41 -9.96
C GLU A 62 -3.38 18.18 -9.14
N ASP A 63 -3.86 18.94 -8.17
CA ASP A 63 -3.00 19.83 -7.39
C ASP A 63 -2.55 19.23 -6.07
N TYR A 64 -2.83 17.96 -5.85
CA TYR A 64 -2.46 17.33 -4.60
C TYR A 64 -0.93 17.23 -4.47
N LYS A 65 -0.43 17.68 -3.34
CA LYS A 65 0.98 17.55 -3.01
C LYS A 65 1.11 16.59 -1.84
N LEU A 66 2.12 15.75 -1.92
CA LEU A 66 2.38 14.77 -0.88
C LEU A 66 3.06 15.48 0.30
N ASP A 67 2.27 15.87 1.29
CA ASP A 67 2.76 16.63 2.43
C ASP A 67 3.72 15.86 3.31
N ASP A 68 3.44 14.58 3.54
CA ASP A 68 4.26 13.73 4.40
C ASP A 68 4.88 12.61 3.59
N ARG A 69 5.82 12.98 2.74
CA ARG A 69 6.50 12.00 1.90
C ARG A 69 7.24 10.95 2.73
N LYS A 70 7.92 11.39 3.79
CA LYS A 70 8.65 10.45 4.65
C LYS A 70 7.71 9.48 5.34
N GLY A 71 6.57 9.98 5.84
CA GLY A 71 5.57 9.14 6.48
C GLY A 71 4.98 8.12 5.50
N PHE A 72 4.69 8.57 4.28
CA PHE A 72 4.18 7.68 3.26
C PHE A 72 5.19 6.57 2.93
N LEU A 73 6.44 6.95 2.69
CA LEU A 73 7.48 5.97 2.34
C LEU A 73 7.75 5.01 3.49
N ALA A 74 7.74 5.52 4.73
CA ALA A 74 7.92 4.68 5.91
C ALA A 74 6.77 3.66 6.03
N ALA A 75 5.54 4.10 5.77
CA ALA A 75 4.38 3.20 5.78
C ALA A 75 4.51 2.12 4.71
N CYS A 76 4.96 2.50 3.51
CA CYS A 76 5.19 1.53 2.44
C CYS A 76 6.26 0.52 2.83
N ASP A 77 7.38 0.98 3.38
CA ASP A 77 8.46 0.09 3.81
C ASP A 77 7.97 -0.89 4.87
N ALA A 78 7.25 -0.40 5.86
CA ALA A 78 6.73 -1.25 6.93
C ALA A 78 5.77 -2.30 6.40
N CYS A 79 4.87 -1.90 5.49
CA CYS A 79 3.91 -2.84 4.91
C CYS A 79 4.60 -3.86 4.02
N GLU A 80 5.56 -3.43 3.20
CA GLU A 80 6.29 -4.36 2.33
C GLU A 80 7.04 -5.38 3.17
N LYS A 81 7.64 -4.96 4.26
CA LYS A 81 8.35 -5.87 5.16
C LYS A 81 7.40 -6.89 5.79
N GLU A 82 6.24 -6.43 6.24
CA GLU A 82 5.25 -7.32 6.86
C GLU A 82 4.67 -8.30 5.86
N LEU A 83 4.40 -7.85 4.64
CA LEU A 83 3.73 -8.66 3.63
C LEU A 83 4.68 -9.61 2.90
N THR A 84 5.97 -9.32 2.90
CA THR A 84 6.94 -10.18 2.25
C THR A 84 7.22 -11.40 3.12
N PRO A 85 7.17 -12.61 2.56
CA PRO A 85 7.45 -13.80 3.36
C PRO A 85 8.90 -13.78 3.82
N ARG A 86 9.12 -14.20 5.06
CA ARG A 86 10.48 -14.29 5.58
C ARG A 86 11.19 -15.44 4.90
N SER A 87 12.40 -15.18 4.46
CA SER A 87 13.24 -16.25 4.00
C SER A 87 13.57 -17.10 5.17
N SER A 88 13.27 -18.36 5.02
CA SER A 88 13.78 -19.26 6.04
C SER A 88 15.17 -19.60 5.64
N ARG A 89 15.92 -19.52 6.34
CA ARG A 89 17.13 -19.76 5.93
C ARG A 89 17.58 -20.77 6.19
#